data_d3be90c90436827deea9520d450d95b9
#
_entry.id   d3be90c90436827deea9520d450d95b9
#
_cell.length_a   1.000
_cell.length_b   1.000
_cell.length_c   1.000
_cell.angle_alpha   90.00
_cell.angle_beta   90.00
_cell.angle_gamma   90.00
#
_symmetry.space_group_name_H-M   'P 1'
#
loop_
_entity.id
_entity.type
_entity.pdbx_description
1 polymer ?
#
loop_
_entity_poly.entity_id
_entity_poly.type
_entity_poly.pdbx_seq_one_letter_code
_entity_poly.pdbx_strand_id
1 'polypeptide(L)'
;MPTKITNLTVHDIRFPTSRGLDGSDAMNTAPDYSATYVILQTNAPQGLAGHGLTFTIGRGNEICVAAATSLAPLVVGATLEEIVADMGGFWHHITTGDSQLRWIGPEKGAIHLATAAIVNAVWDLWAKFRGKPVWKLLVDMSPQEVVGCLDFSYVTDALKPEEALSMLELKAPTKAERERQMRDLGYLAYTTSAGWLGYSDEKLRRLAREGVAAGWTHFKQKVGGNIEADIRRARILREEIGWERRLMMDANQVWDVERAVHDMGLLAEFRPWWIEEPTSPDDILGHASSSRTNLPITRPSCAK
;
A
#
# COMPACT_ATOMS: atom_id res chain seq x y z
N MET A 1 35.92 0.56 1.59
CA MET A 1 35.52 0.41 0.18
C MET A 1 34.04 0.72 0.09
N PRO A 2 33.56 1.36 -0.99
CA PRO A 2 32.13 1.60 -1.15
C PRO A 2 31.32 0.30 -1.23
N THR A 3 30.08 0.36 -0.77
CA THR A 3 29.15 -0.78 -0.73
C THR A 3 28.52 -0.94 -2.11
N LYS A 4 29.12 -1.75 -2.96
CA LYS A 4 28.68 -1.94 -4.35
C LYS A 4 27.65 -3.04 -4.46
N ILE A 5 26.55 -2.80 -5.17
CA ILE A 5 25.56 -3.81 -5.55
C ILE A 5 26.20 -4.69 -6.64
N THR A 6 26.38 -5.97 -6.33
CA THR A 6 27.07 -6.92 -7.20
C THR A 6 26.14 -7.79 -8.01
N ASN A 7 24.92 -8.02 -7.51
CA ASN A 7 23.92 -8.83 -8.20
C ASN A 7 22.51 -8.46 -7.74
N LEU A 8 21.54 -8.76 -8.59
CA LEU A 8 20.10 -8.67 -8.31
C LEU A 8 19.47 -10.02 -8.68
N THR A 9 18.83 -10.67 -7.70
CA THR A 9 18.05 -11.88 -7.94
C THR A 9 16.58 -11.61 -7.72
N VAL A 10 15.73 -12.26 -8.51
CA VAL A 10 14.27 -12.11 -8.44
C VAL A 10 13.64 -13.48 -8.23
N HIS A 11 12.70 -13.56 -7.31
CA HIS A 11 11.95 -14.77 -6.99
C HIS A 11 10.46 -14.55 -7.20
N ASP A 12 9.79 -15.53 -7.83
CA ASP A 12 8.33 -15.63 -7.89
C ASP A 12 7.85 -16.38 -6.65
N ILE A 13 7.25 -15.67 -5.69
CA ILE A 13 6.77 -16.27 -4.44
C ILE A 13 5.25 -16.26 -4.46
N ARG A 14 4.62 -17.42 -4.20
CA ARG A 14 3.18 -17.60 -4.26
C ARG A 14 2.65 -18.29 -3.01
N PHE A 15 1.47 -17.83 -2.54
CA PHE A 15 0.77 -18.36 -1.38
C PHE A 15 -0.63 -18.81 -1.81
N PRO A 16 -1.06 -20.04 -1.51
CA PRO A 16 -2.36 -20.55 -1.95
C PRO A 16 -3.51 -20.02 -1.07
N THR A 17 -3.65 -18.71 -0.98
CA THR A 17 -4.65 -18.04 -0.14
C THR A 17 -6.08 -18.28 -0.64
N SER A 18 -6.27 -18.58 -1.92
CA SER A 18 -7.55 -18.96 -2.52
C SER A 18 -8.21 -20.19 -1.84
N ARG A 19 -7.42 -21.10 -1.29
CA ARG A 19 -7.94 -22.28 -0.58
C ARG A 19 -8.80 -21.93 0.62
N GLY A 20 -8.48 -20.82 1.30
CA GLY A 20 -9.23 -20.30 2.45
C GLY A 20 -10.14 -19.14 2.09
N LEU A 21 -10.16 -18.72 0.83
CA LEU A 21 -10.77 -17.47 0.35
C LEU A 21 -10.20 -16.23 1.08
N ASP A 22 -9.00 -16.34 1.65
CA ASP A 22 -8.34 -15.24 2.33
C ASP A 22 -7.84 -14.24 1.29
N GLY A 23 -8.31 -13.01 1.36
CA GLY A 23 -8.05 -11.98 0.35
C GLY A 23 -9.04 -11.92 -0.80
N SER A 24 -10.10 -12.74 -0.79
CA SER A 24 -11.13 -12.74 -1.83
C SER A 24 -11.96 -11.45 -1.81
N ASP A 25 -12.15 -10.87 -2.99
CA ASP A 25 -12.93 -9.64 -3.22
C ASP A 25 -13.81 -9.77 -4.48
N ALA A 26 -14.56 -8.73 -4.82
CA ALA A 26 -15.49 -8.76 -5.95
C ALA A 26 -14.80 -8.83 -7.32
N MET A 27 -13.58 -8.30 -7.43
CA MET A 27 -12.76 -8.36 -8.64
C MET A 27 -11.98 -9.69 -8.71
N ASN A 28 -11.51 -10.20 -7.56
CA ASN A 28 -10.65 -11.36 -7.43
C ASN A 28 -11.27 -12.35 -6.45
N THR A 29 -12.11 -13.25 -6.96
CA THR A 29 -12.87 -14.19 -6.13
C THR A 29 -12.04 -15.37 -5.60
N ALA A 30 -10.88 -15.65 -6.21
CA ALA A 30 -9.97 -16.72 -5.82
C ALA A 30 -8.50 -16.27 -5.96
N PRO A 31 -8.05 -15.30 -5.18
CA PRO A 31 -6.71 -14.76 -5.27
C PRO A 31 -5.69 -15.71 -4.63
N ASP A 32 -4.59 -15.97 -5.33
CA ASP A 32 -3.39 -16.53 -4.71
C ASP A 32 -2.39 -15.39 -4.50
N TYR A 33 -2.26 -14.92 -3.26
CA TYR A 33 -1.33 -13.84 -2.94
C TYR A 33 0.08 -14.21 -3.37
N SER A 34 0.76 -13.28 -3.99
CA SER A 34 2.08 -13.49 -4.55
C SER A 34 2.95 -12.24 -4.41
N ALA A 35 4.23 -12.43 -4.58
CA ALA A 35 5.19 -11.36 -4.54
C ALA A 35 6.30 -11.60 -5.57
N THR A 36 6.63 -10.56 -6.31
CA THR A 36 7.93 -10.47 -6.99
C THR A 36 8.93 -10.00 -5.95
N TYR A 37 9.77 -10.91 -5.49
CA TYR A 37 10.71 -10.69 -4.39
C TYR A 37 12.11 -10.47 -4.94
N VAL A 38 12.71 -9.34 -4.59
CA VAL A 38 14.03 -8.90 -5.05
C VAL A 38 15.04 -9.00 -3.92
N ILE A 39 16.23 -9.52 -4.23
CA ILE A 39 17.40 -9.49 -3.35
C ILE A 39 18.54 -8.76 -4.06
N LEU A 40 19.01 -7.67 -3.46
CA LEU A 40 20.21 -6.96 -3.87
C LEU A 40 21.40 -7.47 -3.06
N GLN A 41 22.34 -8.13 -3.72
CA GLN A 41 23.57 -8.62 -3.11
C GLN A 41 24.66 -7.56 -3.24
N THR A 42 25.54 -7.48 -2.23
CA THR A 42 26.62 -6.49 -2.21
C THR A 42 28.00 -7.13 -2.00
N ASN A 43 29.05 -6.34 -2.22
CA ASN A 43 30.41 -6.70 -1.87
C ASN A 43 30.75 -6.47 -0.38
N ALA A 44 29.80 -6.00 0.42
CA ALA A 44 30.02 -5.71 1.84
C ALA A 44 30.29 -6.97 2.66
N PRO A 45 31.08 -6.89 3.74
CA PRO A 45 31.33 -8.00 4.64
C PRO A 45 30.03 -8.59 5.21
N GLN A 46 30.08 -9.87 5.62
CA GLN A 46 28.96 -10.59 6.25
C GLN A 46 27.73 -10.79 5.37
N GLY A 47 27.85 -10.61 4.03
CA GLY A 47 26.76 -10.85 3.09
C GLY A 47 25.60 -9.86 3.24
N LEU A 48 25.90 -8.59 3.54
CA LEU A 48 24.89 -7.54 3.61
C LEU A 48 24.09 -7.49 2.30
N ALA A 49 22.77 -7.69 2.38
CA ALA A 49 21.87 -7.72 1.25
C ALA A 49 20.58 -6.96 1.56
N GLY A 50 20.05 -6.30 0.53
CA GLY A 50 18.76 -5.63 0.58
C GLY A 50 17.65 -6.53 0.05
N HIS A 51 16.49 -6.52 0.70
CA HIS A 51 15.34 -7.31 0.36
C HIS A 51 14.12 -6.41 0.12
N GLY A 52 13.44 -6.62 -0.99
CA GLY A 52 12.23 -5.86 -1.32
C GLY A 52 11.25 -6.69 -2.10
N LEU A 53 10.01 -6.27 -2.13
CA LEU A 53 8.98 -6.96 -2.87
C LEU A 53 7.96 -5.98 -3.46
N THR A 54 7.27 -6.44 -4.51
CA THR A 54 5.98 -5.89 -4.91
C THR A 54 4.92 -6.97 -4.82
N PHE A 55 3.71 -6.56 -4.44
CA PHE A 55 2.58 -7.44 -4.23
C PHE A 55 1.80 -7.65 -5.53
N THR A 56 1.40 -8.90 -5.76
CA THR A 56 0.42 -9.29 -6.77
C THR A 56 -0.54 -10.34 -6.18
N ILE A 57 -1.60 -10.68 -6.92
CA ILE A 57 -2.60 -11.65 -6.47
C ILE A 57 -2.67 -12.88 -7.39
N GLY A 58 -1.52 -13.38 -7.78
CA GLY A 58 -1.30 -14.62 -8.54
C GLY A 58 -0.98 -14.36 -9.99
N ARG A 59 -1.97 -14.06 -10.80
CA ARG A 59 -1.79 -13.85 -12.24
C ARG A 59 -1.00 -12.58 -12.52
N GLY A 60 0.00 -12.67 -13.41
CA GLY A 60 0.86 -11.55 -13.80
C GLY A 60 2.09 -11.36 -12.91
N ASN A 61 2.28 -12.16 -11.85
CA ASN A 61 3.51 -12.08 -11.04
C ASN A 61 4.75 -12.36 -11.88
N GLU A 62 4.66 -13.33 -12.80
CA GLU A 62 5.71 -13.66 -13.78
C GLU A 62 6.10 -12.47 -14.67
N ILE A 63 5.16 -11.57 -14.98
CA ILE A 63 5.44 -10.33 -15.73
C ILE A 63 6.25 -9.36 -14.87
N CYS A 64 5.89 -9.20 -13.60
CA CYS A 64 6.66 -8.38 -12.67
C CYS A 64 8.06 -8.94 -12.41
N VAL A 65 8.22 -10.27 -12.38
CA VAL A 65 9.53 -10.95 -12.27
C VAL A 65 10.40 -10.63 -13.50
N ALA A 66 9.84 -10.75 -14.69
CA ALA A 66 10.56 -10.39 -15.93
C ALA A 66 10.93 -8.91 -15.96
N ALA A 67 10.01 -8.04 -15.54
CA ALA A 67 10.24 -6.59 -15.45
C ALA A 67 11.36 -6.25 -14.46
N ALA A 68 11.35 -6.83 -13.25
CA ALA A 68 12.41 -6.60 -12.26
C ALA A 68 13.78 -7.08 -12.75
N THR A 69 13.80 -8.21 -13.46
CA THR A 69 15.02 -8.72 -14.09
C THR A 69 15.54 -7.77 -15.17
N SER A 70 14.64 -7.18 -15.97
CA SER A 70 15.00 -6.22 -17.03
C SER A 70 15.56 -4.90 -16.49
N LEU A 71 15.16 -4.51 -15.26
CA LEU A 71 15.66 -3.31 -14.58
C LEU A 71 17.03 -3.51 -13.91
N ALA A 72 17.50 -4.76 -13.76
CA ALA A 72 18.75 -5.06 -13.06
C ALA A 72 19.98 -4.27 -13.57
N PRO A 73 20.17 -4.04 -14.90
CA PRO A 73 21.28 -3.25 -15.42
C PRO A 73 21.33 -1.79 -14.93
N LEU A 74 20.19 -1.23 -14.50
CA LEU A 74 20.11 0.14 -13.96
C LEU A 74 20.57 0.23 -12.48
N VAL A 75 20.80 -0.92 -11.83
CA VAL A 75 21.08 -0.99 -10.39
C VAL A 75 22.38 -1.71 -10.08
N VAL A 76 22.66 -2.81 -10.78
CA VAL A 76 23.88 -3.59 -10.58
C VAL A 76 25.10 -2.79 -11.04
N GLY A 77 26.06 -2.65 -10.13
CA GLY A 77 27.26 -1.87 -10.35
C GLY A 77 27.25 -0.52 -9.62
N ALA A 78 26.10 0.01 -9.27
CA ALA A 78 25.97 1.21 -8.44
C ALA A 78 26.42 0.94 -7.00
N THR A 79 26.82 1.98 -6.28
CA THR A 79 27.13 1.91 -4.85
C THR A 79 25.94 2.43 -4.02
N LEU A 80 25.78 1.86 -2.82
CA LEU A 80 24.76 2.33 -1.90
C LEU A 80 24.95 3.82 -1.56
N GLU A 81 26.20 4.24 -1.41
CA GLU A 81 26.57 5.60 -1.08
C GLU A 81 26.15 6.61 -2.17
N GLU A 82 26.30 6.24 -3.45
CA GLU A 82 25.83 7.07 -4.59
C GLU A 82 24.30 7.14 -4.61
N ILE A 83 23.62 6.01 -4.43
CA ILE A 83 22.15 5.95 -4.44
C ILE A 83 21.56 6.80 -3.30
N VAL A 84 22.07 6.66 -2.08
CA VAL A 84 21.51 7.38 -0.92
C VAL A 84 21.86 8.86 -0.90
N ALA A 85 22.89 9.29 -1.62
CA ALA A 85 23.22 10.70 -1.79
C ALA A 85 22.17 11.44 -2.63
N ASP A 86 21.46 10.73 -3.52
CA ASP A 86 20.38 11.25 -4.36
C ASP A 86 19.32 10.18 -4.59
N MET A 87 18.57 9.87 -3.54
CA MET A 87 17.54 8.81 -3.59
C MET A 87 16.37 9.19 -4.52
N GLY A 88 16.00 10.47 -4.58
CA GLY A 88 14.99 10.97 -5.51
C GLY A 88 15.46 10.84 -6.97
N GLY A 89 16.71 11.19 -7.27
CA GLY A 89 17.33 10.99 -8.59
C GLY A 89 17.47 9.51 -8.94
N PHE A 90 17.77 8.64 -7.99
CA PHE A 90 17.78 7.19 -8.22
C PHE A 90 16.38 6.67 -8.60
N TRP A 91 15.33 7.10 -7.88
CA TRP A 91 13.93 6.78 -8.24
C TRP A 91 13.62 7.23 -9.67
N HIS A 92 13.96 8.46 -10.01
CA HIS A 92 13.76 9.01 -11.34
C HIS A 92 14.53 8.19 -12.40
N HIS A 93 15.79 7.86 -12.13
CA HIS A 93 16.63 7.07 -13.04
C HIS A 93 16.03 5.68 -13.30
N ILE A 94 15.61 4.95 -12.27
CA ILE A 94 15.08 3.59 -12.42
C ILE A 94 13.69 3.57 -13.08
N THR A 95 12.95 4.69 -12.99
CA THR A 95 11.61 4.82 -13.56
C THR A 95 11.64 5.30 -15.01
N THR A 96 12.61 6.16 -15.37
CA THR A 96 12.65 6.85 -16.67
C THR A 96 13.93 6.62 -17.45
N GLY A 97 14.98 6.03 -16.85
CA GLY A 97 16.31 5.90 -17.43
C GLY A 97 16.40 4.97 -18.65
N ASP A 98 15.47 4.02 -18.78
CA ASP A 98 15.30 3.22 -19.99
C ASP A 98 14.00 3.62 -20.69
N SER A 99 14.11 4.33 -21.80
CA SER A 99 12.95 4.84 -22.53
C SER A 99 12.07 3.73 -23.12
N GLN A 100 12.65 2.57 -23.45
CA GLN A 100 11.89 1.45 -23.99
C GLN A 100 11.09 0.74 -22.89
N LEU A 101 11.69 0.51 -21.73
CA LEU A 101 10.96 -0.07 -20.58
C LEU A 101 9.85 0.86 -20.10
N ARG A 102 10.12 2.17 -20.08
CA ARG A 102 9.08 3.17 -19.77
C ARG A 102 7.94 3.16 -20.79
N TRP A 103 8.24 2.96 -22.07
CA TRP A 103 7.22 2.91 -23.13
C TRP A 103 6.31 1.70 -23.00
N ILE A 104 6.85 0.49 -22.75
CA ILE A 104 6.08 -0.75 -22.65
C ILE A 104 5.44 -0.98 -21.28
N GLY A 105 5.89 -0.29 -20.25
CA GLY A 105 5.38 -0.40 -18.89
C GLY A 105 5.27 0.96 -18.22
N PRO A 106 4.32 1.82 -18.66
CA PRO A 106 4.15 3.14 -18.06
C PRO A 106 3.85 3.04 -16.58
N GLU A 107 3.95 4.16 -15.90
CA GLU A 107 3.57 4.29 -14.50
C GLU A 107 2.21 3.63 -14.23
N LYS A 108 2.10 2.96 -13.07
CA LYS A 108 1.00 2.09 -12.65
C LYS A 108 0.95 0.72 -13.34
N GLY A 109 1.96 0.36 -14.16
CA GLY A 109 2.06 -0.95 -14.81
C GLY A 109 3.09 -1.87 -14.14
N ALA A 110 3.39 -3.00 -14.80
CA ALA A 110 4.32 -4.02 -14.30
C ALA A 110 5.74 -3.48 -14.07
N ILE A 111 6.22 -2.56 -14.92
CA ILE A 111 7.53 -1.93 -14.76
C ILE A 111 7.56 -1.09 -13.47
N HIS A 112 6.50 -0.35 -13.18
CA HIS A 112 6.40 0.46 -11.98
C HIS A 112 6.34 -0.39 -10.70
N LEU A 113 5.60 -1.50 -10.72
CA LEU A 113 5.58 -2.49 -9.64
C LEU A 113 6.97 -3.10 -9.41
N ALA A 114 7.68 -3.46 -10.48
CA ALA A 114 9.04 -3.99 -10.42
C ALA A 114 10.03 -2.96 -9.84
N THR A 115 9.91 -1.70 -10.27
CA THR A 115 10.67 -0.58 -9.71
C THR A 115 10.47 -0.48 -8.20
N ALA A 116 9.22 -0.58 -7.72
CA ALA A 116 8.92 -0.52 -6.30
C ALA A 116 9.61 -1.66 -5.52
N ALA A 117 9.64 -2.89 -6.05
CA ALA A 117 10.36 -4.01 -5.42
C ALA A 117 11.85 -3.73 -5.26
N ILE A 118 12.48 -3.15 -6.29
CA ILE A 118 13.91 -2.80 -6.26
C ILE A 118 14.18 -1.64 -5.29
N VAL A 119 13.38 -0.59 -5.33
CA VAL A 119 13.51 0.56 -4.43
C VAL A 119 13.31 0.15 -2.97
N ASN A 120 12.34 -0.72 -2.69
CA ASN A 120 12.16 -1.30 -1.36
C ASN A 120 13.40 -2.07 -0.90
N ALA A 121 14.06 -2.84 -1.81
CA ALA A 121 15.29 -3.53 -1.49
C ALA A 121 16.46 -2.56 -1.21
N VAL A 122 16.53 -1.42 -1.88
CA VAL A 122 17.51 -0.37 -1.58
C VAL A 122 17.26 0.25 -0.20
N TRP A 123 16.00 0.55 0.13
CA TRP A 123 15.65 1.06 1.46
C TRP A 123 15.99 0.08 2.58
N ASP A 124 15.73 -1.21 2.38
CA ASP A 124 16.11 -2.26 3.34
C ASP A 124 17.63 -2.38 3.49
N LEU A 125 18.36 -2.35 2.35
CA LEU A 125 19.83 -2.35 2.34
C LEU A 125 20.40 -1.15 3.12
N TRP A 126 19.89 0.06 2.86
CA TRP A 126 20.30 1.26 3.55
C TRP A 126 20.02 1.20 5.05
N ALA A 127 18.85 0.76 5.43
CA ALA A 127 18.47 0.61 6.83
C ALA A 127 19.38 -0.39 7.57
N LYS A 128 19.65 -1.54 6.95
CA LYS A 128 20.58 -2.54 7.48
C LYS A 128 22.01 -2.02 7.60
N PHE A 129 22.49 -1.31 6.57
CA PHE A 129 23.80 -0.64 6.59
C PHE A 129 23.92 0.35 7.76
N ARG A 130 22.84 1.04 8.10
CA ARG A 130 22.76 1.98 9.24
C ARG A 130 22.43 1.31 10.57
N GLY A 131 22.22 0.00 10.61
CA GLY A 131 21.83 -0.74 11.82
C GLY A 131 20.46 -0.35 12.38
N LYS A 132 19.52 0.06 11.53
CA LYS A 132 18.20 0.57 11.93
C LYS A 132 17.09 -0.08 11.09
N PRO A 133 15.87 -0.23 11.61
CA PRO A 133 14.72 -0.50 10.75
C PRO A 133 14.40 0.72 9.88
N VAL A 134 13.76 0.49 8.70
CA VAL A 134 13.47 1.55 7.72
C VAL A 134 12.69 2.72 8.33
N TRP A 135 11.68 2.43 9.18
CA TRP A 135 10.91 3.49 9.82
C TRP A 135 11.78 4.40 10.70
N LYS A 136 12.78 3.84 11.41
CA LYS A 136 13.69 4.61 12.27
C LYS A 136 14.70 5.37 11.43
N LEU A 137 15.17 4.79 10.34
CA LEU A 137 16.02 5.49 9.37
C LEU A 137 15.32 6.77 8.88
N LEU A 138 14.06 6.67 8.43
CA LEU A 138 13.27 7.81 7.96
C LEU A 138 13.00 8.84 9.07
N VAL A 139 12.63 8.37 10.27
CA VAL A 139 12.38 9.26 11.41
C VAL A 139 13.63 10.03 11.81
N ASP A 140 14.83 9.44 11.70
CA ASP A 140 16.08 10.10 12.07
C ASP A 140 16.58 11.12 11.03
N MET A 141 16.07 11.08 9.80
CA MET A 141 16.45 12.05 8.77
C MET A 141 16.11 13.48 9.14
N SER A 142 16.95 14.40 8.69
CA SER A 142 16.63 15.83 8.66
C SER A 142 15.53 16.12 7.62
N PRO A 143 14.84 17.26 7.71
CA PRO A 143 13.91 17.68 6.66
C PRO A 143 14.52 17.68 5.26
N GLN A 144 15.75 18.14 5.12
CA GLN A 144 16.50 18.19 3.86
C GLN A 144 16.75 16.79 3.30
N GLU A 145 17.16 15.83 4.13
CA GLU A 145 17.38 14.43 3.72
C GLU A 145 16.06 13.78 3.26
N VAL A 146 14.95 14.03 3.96
CA VAL A 146 13.63 13.51 3.54
C VAL A 146 13.22 14.07 2.17
N VAL A 147 13.36 15.38 1.96
CA VAL A 147 13.04 16.03 0.68
C VAL A 147 13.93 15.48 -0.44
N GLY A 148 15.22 15.24 -0.17
CA GLY A 148 16.15 14.63 -1.13
C GLY A 148 15.82 13.18 -1.53
N CYS A 149 14.93 12.52 -0.78
CA CYS A 149 14.44 11.18 -1.14
C CYS A 149 13.26 11.19 -2.11
N LEU A 150 12.70 12.36 -2.45
CA LEU A 150 11.48 12.49 -3.23
C LEU A 150 11.77 12.97 -4.65
N ASP A 151 11.07 12.38 -5.62
CA ASP A 151 10.98 12.92 -6.97
C ASP A 151 9.75 13.82 -7.10
N PHE A 152 9.96 15.09 -7.38
CA PHE A 152 8.91 16.10 -7.52
C PHE A 152 8.43 16.31 -8.96
N SER A 153 8.90 15.51 -9.92
CA SER A 153 8.73 15.74 -11.37
C SER A 153 7.29 15.98 -11.81
N TYR A 154 6.30 15.40 -11.10
CA TYR A 154 4.89 15.46 -11.50
C TYR A 154 3.97 16.12 -10.47
N VAL A 155 4.53 16.77 -9.45
CA VAL A 155 3.72 17.36 -8.37
C VAL A 155 4.05 18.83 -8.09
N THR A 156 4.95 19.45 -8.85
CA THR A 156 5.44 20.82 -8.59
C THR A 156 4.37 21.90 -8.76
N ASP A 157 3.26 21.62 -9.42
CA ASP A 157 2.08 22.48 -9.50
C ASP A 157 1.28 22.50 -8.17
N ALA A 158 1.37 21.44 -7.38
CA ALA A 158 0.67 21.29 -6.10
C ALA A 158 1.60 21.44 -4.87
N LEU A 159 2.85 21.00 -4.99
CA LEU A 159 3.84 21.01 -3.89
C LEU A 159 5.25 21.16 -4.44
N LYS A 160 5.94 22.22 -4.08
CA LYS A 160 7.34 22.45 -4.43
C LYS A 160 8.28 21.90 -3.37
N PRO A 161 9.55 21.54 -3.72
CA PRO A 161 10.55 21.10 -2.75
C PRO A 161 10.72 22.02 -1.55
N GLU A 162 10.73 23.36 -1.78
CA GLU A 162 10.89 24.36 -0.73
C GLU A 162 9.68 24.40 0.22
N GLU A 163 8.48 24.19 -0.29
CA GLU A 163 7.26 24.10 0.51
C GLU A 163 7.26 22.82 1.34
N ALA A 164 7.63 21.68 0.75
CA ALA A 164 7.78 20.42 1.47
C ALA A 164 8.82 20.53 2.60
N LEU A 165 9.96 21.17 2.32
CA LEU A 165 10.99 21.43 3.32
C LEU A 165 10.44 22.28 4.48
N SER A 166 9.78 23.38 4.18
CA SER A 166 9.18 24.27 5.19
C SER A 166 8.14 23.54 6.04
N MET A 167 7.32 22.68 5.43
CA MET A 167 6.33 21.87 6.16
C MET A 167 6.99 20.89 7.14
N LEU A 168 8.09 20.27 6.76
CA LEU A 168 8.85 19.34 7.61
C LEU A 168 9.58 20.07 8.74
N GLU A 169 10.19 21.23 8.45
CA GLU A 169 10.85 22.07 9.45
C GLU A 169 9.86 22.57 10.52
N LEU A 170 8.67 22.97 10.10
CA LEU A 170 7.59 23.37 11.03
C LEU A 170 7.19 22.23 11.98
N LYS A 171 7.30 20.97 11.54
CA LYS A 171 6.98 19.78 12.34
C LYS A 171 8.17 19.22 13.13
N ALA A 172 9.38 19.67 12.87
CA ALA A 172 10.59 19.16 13.52
C ALA A 172 10.57 19.30 15.06
N PRO A 173 10.10 20.42 15.69
CA PRO A 173 10.10 20.56 17.14
C PRO A 173 9.29 19.50 17.89
N THR A 174 8.24 18.94 17.28
CA THR A 174 7.38 17.91 17.90
C THR A 174 7.75 16.47 17.50
N LYS A 175 8.85 16.29 16.77
CA LYS A 175 9.25 14.99 16.20
C LYS A 175 9.45 13.91 17.28
N ALA A 176 10.21 14.22 18.32
CA ALA A 176 10.49 13.27 19.41
C ALA A 176 9.23 12.83 20.15
N GLU A 177 8.30 13.76 20.37
CA GLU A 177 7.01 13.47 21.00
C GLU A 177 6.16 12.55 20.12
N ARG A 178 6.06 12.82 18.81
CA ARG A 178 5.32 11.95 17.88
C ARG A 178 5.95 10.56 17.77
N GLU A 179 7.29 10.47 17.76
CA GLU A 179 7.97 9.16 17.78
C GLU A 179 7.59 8.36 19.04
N ARG A 180 7.62 9.02 20.22
CA ARG A 180 7.22 8.36 21.48
C ARG A 180 5.78 7.88 21.42
N GLN A 181 4.85 8.72 20.98
CA GLN A 181 3.44 8.36 20.83
C GLN A 181 3.24 7.15 19.88
N MET A 182 3.98 7.11 18.75
CA MET A 182 3.91 5.97 17.82
C MET A 182 4.49 4.68 18.44
N ARG A 183 5.52 4.78 19.27
CA ARG A 183 6.07 3.62 20.00
C ARG A 183 5.12 3.09 21.06
N ASP A 184 4.45 3.98 21.78
CA ASP A 184 3.57 3.63 22.89
C ASP A 184 2.21 3.10 22.41
N LEU A 185 1.64 3.72 21.38
CA LEU A 185 0.28 3.46 20.90
C LEU A 185 0.23 2.62 19.61
N GLY A 186 1.33 2.50 18.89
CA GLY A 186 1.36 1.95 17.53
C GLY A 186 0.77 2.92 16.49
N TYR A 187 0.80 2.50 15.24
CA TYR A 187 0.17 3.22 14.14
C TYR A 187 -1.27 2.74 13.97
N LEU A 188 -2.18 3.67 13.66
CA LEU A 188 -3.58 3.34 13.42
C LEU A 188 -3.71 2.35 12.25
N ALA A 189 -4.45 1.28 12.48
CA ALA A 189 -4.69 0.25 11.48
C ALA A 189 -6.13 -0.26 11.56
N TYR A 190 -6.57 -0.91 10.50
CA TYR A 190 -7.83 -1.65 10.45
C TYR A 190 -7.59 -3.12 10.09
N THR A 191 -8.59 -3.95 10.32
CA THR A 191 -8.55 -5.35 9.89
C THR A 191 -9.60 -5.63 8.82
N THR A 192 -9.23 -6.41 7.82
CA THR A 192 -10.14 -6.98 6.81
C THR A 192 -10.40 -8.47 7.07
N SER A 193 -9.75 -9.06 8.08
CA SER A 193 -9.74 -10.50 8.31
C SER A 193 -11.13 -11.14 8.38
N ALA A 194 -12.13 -10.43 8.93
CA ALA A 194 -13.52 -10.91 8.98
C ALA A 194 -14.33 -10.53 7.72
N GLY A 195 -13.81 -9.67 6.86
CA GLY A 195 -14.59 -9.01 5.81
C GLY A 195 -14.40 -9.54 4.39
N TRP A 196 -13.60 -10.57 4.16
CA TRP A 196 -13.37 -11.12 2.84
C TRP A 196 -14.63 -11.74 2.23
N LEU A 197 -14.75 -11.74 0.89
CA LEU A 197 -15.86 -12.36 0.19
C LEU A 197 -15.79 -13.90 0.26
N GLY A 198 -16.95 -14.55 0.19
CA GLY A 198 -17.06 -16.00 0.15
C GLY A 198 -16.93 -16.73 1.48
N TYR A 199 -16.63 -16.02 2.57
CA TYR A 199 -16.63 -16.63 3.90
C TYR A 199 -18.02 -17.09 4.32
N SER A 200 -18.11 -18.25 5.01
CA SER A 200 -19.34 -18.64 5.70
C SER A 200 -19.68 -17.68 6.83
N ASP A 201 -20.95 -17.61 7.19
CA ASP A 201 -21.42 -16.77 8.29
C ASP A 201 -20.71 -17.11 9.62
N GLU A 202 -20.42 -18.40 9.87
CA GLU A 202 -19.71 -18.87 11.05
C GLU A 202 -18.25 -18.38 11.05
N LYS A 203 -17.54 -18.47 9.91
CA LYS A 203 -16.16 -17.97 9.78
C LYS A 203 -16.13 -16.47 9.99
N LEU A 204 -17.07 -15.74 9.38
CA LEU A 204 -17.17 -14.28 9.52
C LEU A 204 -17.40 -13.89 11.00
N ARG A 205 -18.38 -14.51 11.67
CA ARG A 205 -18.66 -14.24 13.09
C ARG A 205 -17.46 -14.55 13.98
N ARG A 206 -16.83 -15.70 13.78
CA ARG A 206 -15.66 -16.11 14.57
C ARG A 206 -14.52 -15.10 14.42
N LEU A 207 -14.16 -14.72 13.19
CA LEU A 207 -13.08 -13.78 12.94
C LEU A 207 -13.39 -12.36 13.44
N ALA A 208 -14.67 -11.93 13.37
CA ALA A 208 -15.08 -10.66 13.94
C ALA A 208 -14.91 -10.64 15.47
N ARG A 209 -15.33 -11.71 16.17
CA ARG A 209 -15.16 -11.86 17.62
C ARG A 209 -13.68 -11.90 18.03
N GLU A 210 -12.87 -12.66 17.29
CA GLU A 210 -11.42 -12.72 17.50
C GLU A 210 -10.78 -11.32 17.34
N GLY A 211 -11.18 -10.57 16.31
CA GLY A 211 -10.74 -9.20 16.10
C GLY A 211 -11.14 -8.27 17.25
N VAL A 212 -12.40 -8.36 17.72
CA VAL A 212 -12.86 -7.58 18.88
C VAL A 212 -12.06 -7.93 20.14
N ALA A 213 -11.84 -9.22 20.39
CA ALA A 213 -11.06 -9.69 21.54
C ALA A 213 -9.60 -9.25 21.49
N ALA A 214 -9.03 -9.14 20.27
CA ALA A 214 -7.68 -8.61 20.03
C ALA A 214 -7.60 -7.06 20.12
N GLY A 215 -8.71 -6.36 20.39
CA GLY A 215 -8.74 -4.92 20.56
C GLY A 215 -8.90 -4.10 19.27
N TRP A 216 -9.22 -4.74 18.15
CA TRP A 216 -9.47 -4.01 16.91
C TRP A 216 -10.71 -3.10 17.03
N THR A 217 -10.58 -1.88 16.58
CA THR A 217 -11.64 -0.86 16.60
C THR A 217 -12.17 -0.52 15.20
N HIS A 218 -11.44 -0.91 14.16
CA HIS A 218 -11.74 -0.61 12.77
C HIS A 218 -11.77 -1.90 11.95
N PHE A 219 -12.88 -2.15 11.28
CA PHE A 219 -13.13 -3.36 10.48
C PHE A 219 -13.52 -2.96 9.07
N LYS A 220 -12.98 -3.67 8.05
CA LYS A 220 -13.32 -3.44 6.65
C LYS A 220 -14.00 -4.67 6.06
N GLN A 221 -15.11 -4.46 5.37
CA GLN A 221 -15.87 -5.47 4.64
C GLN A 221 -15.67 -5.28 3.14
N LYS A 222 -15.36 -6.35 2.43
CA LYS A 222 -15.41 -6.39 0.96
C LYS A 222 -16.87 -6.47 0.52
N VAL A 223 -17.26 -5.62 -0.44
CA VAL A 223 -18.61 -5.53 -1.02
C VAL A 223 -18.53 -5.56 -2.55
N GLY A 224 -19.68 -5.57 -3.23
CA GLY A 224 -19.73 -5.46 -4.69
C GLY A 224 -19.95 -6.77 -5.42
N GLY A 225 -19.98 -7.90 -4.71
CA GLY A 225 -20.33 -9.19 -5.32
C GLY A 225 -21.83 -9.32 -5.57
N ASN A 226 -22.61 -9.31 -4.50
CA ASN A 226 -24.09 -9.37 -4.52
C ASN A 226 -24.62 -8.57 -3.37
N ILE A 227 -25.55 -7.64 -3.60
CA ILE A 227 -26.01 -6.68 -2.61
C ILE A 227 -26.75 -7.32 -1.43
N GLU A 228 -27.54 -8.36 -1.66
CA GLU A 228 -28.26 -9.07 -0.60
C GLU A 228 -27.26 -9.78 0.34
N ALA A 229 -26.22 -10.39 -0.24
CA ALA A 229 -25.14 -11.01 0.54
C ALA A 229 -24.32 -9.96 1.29
N ASP A 230 -24.06 -8.80 0.68
CA ASP A 230 -23.32 -7.70 1.31
C ASP A 230 -24.09 -7.12 2.51
N ILE A 231 -25.41 -6.91 2.38
CA ILE A 231 -26.30 -6.49 3.46
C ILE A 231 -26.32 -7.53 4.60
N ARG A 232 -26.46 -8.83 4.26
CA ARG A 232 -26.45 -9.90 5.25
C ARG A 232 -25.13 -9.91 6.05
N ARG A 233 -23.99 -9.81 5.35
CA ARG A 233 -22.67 -9.81 5.96
C ARG A 233 -22.43 -8.56 6.81
N ALA A 234 -22.89 -7.39 6.35
CA ALA A 234 -22.80 -6.15 7.12
C ALA A 234 -23.61 -6.24 8.41
N ARG A 235 -24.80 -6.86 8.37
CA ARG A 235 -25.62 -7.11 9.57
C ARG A 235 -24.89 -8.01 10.56
N ILE A 236 -24.32 -9.12 10.09
CA ILE A 236 -23.54 -10.04 10.93
C ILE A 236 -22.33 -9.30 11.54
N LEU A 237 -21.59 -8.53 10.75
CA LEU A 237 -20.48 -7.74 11.28
C LEU A 237 -20.94 -6.78 12.37
N ARG A 238 -22.04 -6.03 12.16
CA ARG A 238 -22.56 -5.11 13.16
C ARG A 238 -23.03 -5.80 14.44
N GLU A 239 -23.62 -6.98 14.34
CA GLU A 239 -23.98 -7.81 15.50
C GLU A 239 -22.76 -8.15 16.36
N GLU A 240 -21.62 -8.47 15.73
CA GLU A 240 -20.40 -8.91 16.41
C GLU A 240 -19.50 -7.76 16.88
N ILE A 241 -19.32 -6.73 16.03
CA ILE A 241 -18.42 -5.61 16.36
C ILE A 241 -19.09 -4.46 17.12
N GLY A 242 -20.44 -4.43 17.13
CA GLY A 242 -21.23 -3.34 17.71
C GLY A 242 -21.20 -2.06 16.86
N TRP A 243 -21.82 -1.00 17.36
CA TRP A 243 -21.98 0.27 16.64
C TRP A 243 -20.92 1.31 16.96
N GLU A 244 -20.17 1.13 18.04
CA GLU A 244 -19.08 2.03 18.46
C GLU A 244 -17.81 1.86 17.63
N ARG A 245 -17.60 0.65 17.08
CA ARG A 245 -16.48 0.37 16.19
C ARG A 245 -16.77 0.84 14.76
N ARG A 246 -15.73 1.22 14.06
CA ARG A 246 -15.83 1.68 12.67
C ARG A 246 -15.95 0.48 11.73
N LEU A 247 -16.90 0.57 10.80
CA LEU A 247 -17.02 -0.34 9.66
C LEU A 247 -16.70 0.44 8.40
N MET A 248 -15.75 -0.03 7.62
CA MET A 248 -15.42 0.45 6.29
C MET A 248 -15.88 -0.56 5.26
N MET A 249 -16.11 -0.11 4.04
CA MET A 249 -16.48 -0.96 2.91
C MET A 249 -15.54 -0.73 1.74
N ASP A 250 -15.33 -1.79 0.92
CA ASP A 250 -14.40 -1.75 -0.21
C ASP A 250 -14.99 -2.57 -1.35
N ALA A 251 -15.28 -1.90 -2.46
CA ALA A 251 -15.92 -2.50 -3.64
C ALA A 251 -14.91 -2.98 -4.69
N ASN A 252 -13.64 -2.70 -4.54
CA ASN A 252 -12.58 -3.12 -5.46
C ASN A 252 -12.89 -2.80 -6.93
N GLN A 253 -13.36 -1.58 -7.20
CA GLN A 253 -13.53 -1.02 -8.55
C GLN A 253 -14.63 -1.66 -9.42
N VAL A 254 -15.51 -2.50 -8.85
CA VAL A 254 -16.48 -3.28 -9.66
C VAL A 254 -17.75 -2.53 -10.00
N TRP A 255 -18.01 -1.37 -9.41
CA TRP A 255 -19.20 -0.59 -9.68
C TRP A 255 -18.94 0.52 -10.72
N ASP A 256 -20.00 0.96 -11.35
CA ASP A 256 -20.10 2.30 -11.93
C ASP A 256 -20.67 3.28 -10.88
N VAL A 257 -20.75 4.56 -11.24
CA VAL A 257 -21.20 5.63 -10.31
C VAL A 257 -22.64 5.42 -9.87
N GLU A 258 -23.53 5.02 -10.78
CA GLU A 258 -24.95 4.83 -10.50
C GLU A 258 -25.16 3.69 -9.52
N ARG A 259 -24.49 2.57 -9.77
CA ARG A 259 -24.53 1.42 -8.89
C ARG A 259 -23.88 1.70 -7.53
N ALA A 260 -22.76 2.41 -7.49
CA ALA A 260 -22.11 2.79 -6.25
C ALA A 260 -23.05 3.62 -5.35
N VAL A 261 -23.75 4.60 -5.94
CA VAL A 261 -24.72 5.43 -5.22
C VAL A 261 -25.91 4.59 -4.72
N HIS A 262 -26.44 3.72 -5.58
CA HIS A 262 -27.57 2.84 -5.24
C HIS A 262 -27.21 1.87 -4.13
N ASP A 263 -26.15 1.07 -4.31
CA ASP A 263 -25.78 -0.01 -3.38
C ASP A 263 -25.31 0.56 -2.03
N MET A 264 -24.56 1.68 -2.03
CA MET A 264 -24.20 2.38 -0.81
C MET A 264 -25.40 2.99 -0.09
N GLY A 265 -26.44 3.40 -0.83
CA GLY A 265 -27.72 3.82 -0.25
C GLY A 265 -28.38 2.70 0.57
N LEU A 266 -28.36 1.47 0.05
CA LEU A 266 -28.88 0.29 0.76
C LEU A 266 -28.00 -0.12 1.95
N LEU A 267 -26.68 0.09 1.85
CA LEU A 267 -25.73 -0.23 2.92
C LEU A 267 -25.63 0.86 4.00
N ALA A 268 -26.27 2.00 3.81
CA ALA A 268 -26.23 3.15 4.70
C ALA A 268 -26.69 2.86 6.13
N GLU A 269 -27.67 1.94 6.28
CA GLU A 269 -28.19 1.51 7.59
C GLU A 269 -27.09 0.98 8.53
N PHE A 270 -26.01 0.41 7.95
CA PHE A 270 -24.86 -0.11 8.70
C PHE A 270 -23.83 0.96 9.06
N ARG A 271 -24.07 2.23 8.75
CA ARG A 271 -23.23 3.38 9.05
C ARG A 271 -21.77 3.16 8.64
N PRO A 272 -21.47 2.89 7.34
CA PRO A 272 -20.10 2.78 6.87
C PRO A 272 -19.36 4.10 7.09
N TRP A 273 -18.10 4.00 7.52
CA TRP A 273 -17.26 5.18 7.73
C TRP A 273 -16.72 5.75 6.42
N TRP A 274 -16.36 4.87 5.48
CA TRP A 274 -16.05 5.21 4.08
C TRP A 274 -16.37 4.04 3.15
N ILE A 275 -16.38 4.33 1.86
CA ILE A 275 -16.28 3.37 0.77
C ILE A 275 -14.94 3.55 0.07
N GLU A 276 -14.22 2.45 -0.15
CA GLU A 276 -12.96 2.37 -0.87
C GLU A 276 -13.22 1.83 -2.26
N GLU A 277 -12.56 2.43 -3.26
CA GLU A 277 -12.60 1.98 -4.65
C GLU A 277 -14.01 1.63 -5.19
N PRO A 278 -15.00 2.53 -5.11
CA PRO A 278 -16.32 2.21 -5.63
C PRO A 278 -16.29 1.97 -7.14
N THR A 279 -15.53 2.80 -7.88
CA THR A 279 -15.36 2.74 -9.33
C THR A 279 -13.89 2.61 -9.72
N SER A 280 -13.59 2.49 -11.02
CA SER A 280 -12.22 2.50 -11.54
C SER A 280 -11.42 3.71 -11.00
N PRO A 281 -10.14 3.53 -10.62
CA PRO A 281 -9.28 4.65 -10.21
C PRO A 281 -9.07 5.70 -11.32
N ASP A 282 -9.28 5.33 -12.58
CA ASP A 282 -9.18 6.24 -13.73
C ASP A 282 -10.46 7.07 -13.97
N ASP A 283 -11.56 6.75 -13.26
CA ASP A 283 -12.82 7.52 -13.32
C ASP A 283 -12.81 8.69 -12.32
N ILE A 284 -11.98 9.69 -12.58
CA ILE A 284 -11.80 10.87 -11.70
C ILE A 284 -13.12 11.65 -11.54
N LEU A 285 -13.88 11.80 -12.61
CA LEU A 285 -15.16 12.51 -12.56
C LEU A 285 -16.23 11.69 -11.84
N GLY A 286 -16.22 10.37 -11.98
CA GLY A 286 -17.09 9.46 -11.25
C GLY A 286 -16.83 9.51 -9.74
N HIS A 287 -15.58 9.49 -9.31
CA HIS A 287 -15.23 9.69 -7.89
C HIS A 287 -15.70 11.05 -7.37
N ALA A 288 -15.53 12.12 -8.13
CA ALA A 288 -16.01 13.45 -7.77
C ALA A 288 -17.56 13.50 -7.69
N SER A 289 -18.26 12.82 -8.59
CA SER A 289 -19.72 12.71 -8.58
C SER A 289 -20.23 11.91 -7.39
N SER A 290 -19.62 10.75 -7.12
CA SER A 290 -19.94 9.92 -5.96
C SER A 290 -19.73 10.66 -4.63
N SER A 291 -18.72 11.50 -4.53
CA SER A 291 -18.47 12.29 -3.31
C SER A 291 -19.45 13.46 -3.10
N ARG A 292 -20.08 13.95 -4.18
CA ARG A 292 -21.07 15.07 -4.14
C ARG A 292 -22.50 14.58 -3.87
N THR A 293 -22.83 13.37 -4.30
CA THR A 293 -24.05 12.73 -3.84
C THR A 293 -23.86 12.50 -2.34
N ASN A 294 -24.82 12.96 -1.52
CA ASN A 294 -24.80 12.76 -0.08
C ASN A 294 -24.87 11.25 0.26
N LEU A 295 -23.87 10.49 -0.21
CA LEU A 295 -23.64 9.15 0.29
C LEU A 295 -23.53 9.29 1.81
N PRO A 296 -24.27 8.53 2.59
CA PRO A 296 -24.24 8.59 4.04
C PRO A 296 -22.95 7.97 4.58
N ILE A 297 -21.84 8.50 4.09
CA ILE A 297 -20.49 8.21 4.55
C ILE A 297 -20.22 9.25 5.63
N THR A 298 -19.99 8.81 6.83
CA THR A 298 -19.50 9.71 7.87
C THR A 298 -18.15 10.24 7.39
N ARG A 299 -18.12 11.48 6.88
CA ARG A 299 -16.86 12.14 6.55
C ARG A 299 -15.97 12.08 7.80
N PRO A 300 -14.73 11.62 7.70
CA PRO A 300 -13.83 11.79 8.83
C PRO A 300 -13.81 13.27 9.14
N SER A 301 -14.22 13.65 10.34
CA SER A 301 -13.92 14.98 10.85
C SER A 301 -12.40 15.05 10.84
N CYS A 302 -11.84 15.90 9.97
CA CYS A 302 -10.45 16.30 10.11
C CYS A 302 -10.36 16.91 11.51
N ALA A 303 -9.94 16.10 12.47
CA ALA A 303 -9.56 16.61 13.78
C ALA A 303 -8.42 17.60 13.51
N LYS A 304 -8.66 18.86 13.87
CA LYS A 304 -7.75 19.98 13.73
C LYS A 304 -6.44 19.71 14.47
#